data_d146c45ad7e1438578f3c8a0f39d412e
#
_entry.id   d146c45ad7e1438578f3c8a0f39d412e
#
_cell.length_a   1.000
_cell.length_b   1.000
_cell.length_c   1.000
_cell.angle_alpha   90.00
_cell.angle_beta   90.00
_cell.angle_gamma   90.00
#
_symmetry.space_group_name_H-M   'P 1'
#
loop_
_entity.id
_entity.type
_entity.pdbx_description
1 polymer ?
#
loop_
_entity_poly.entity_id
_entity_poly.type
_entity_poly.pdbx_seq_one_letter_code
_entity_poly.pdbx_strand_id
1 'polypeptide(L)'
;MRSRASTTRRVFAAAATLLLAAGCSQTVEGTAKPQSYAGSGNQEFTKLLTECDAVSDDQIADAAGADEIARGFFGAICRWDLIGSAGIVKVTFNWFESGTLAAERAADEKMTYTVSDTTVQGRKAIQAQRPNDPDSCGVSAGADQAGIFGWWVQYRPGVAHPDPCQAAAKLADLTLNLSR
;
A
#
# COMPACT_ATOMS: atom_id res chain seq x y z
N MET A 1 31.28 52.44 -56.28
CA MET A 1 29.88 52.06 -56.00
C MET A 1 29.85 51.37 -54.65
N ARG A 2 29.24 52.07 -53.65
CA ARG A 2 29.29 51.58 -52.22
C ARG A 2 28.03 50.78 -51.95
N SER A 3 28.25 49.57 -51.46
CA SER A 3 27.24 48.63 -50.98
C SER A 3 26.59 49.13 -49.69
N ARG A 4 25.26 49.36 -49.74
CA ARG A 4 24.41 49.61 -48.59
C ARG A 4 23.62 48.34 -48.37
N ALA A 5 24.09 47.45 -47.50
CA ALA A 5 23.27 46.32 -47.01
C ALA A 5 23.89 45.75 -45.74
N SER A 6 23.65 46.37 -44.59
CA SER A 6 23.95 45.67 -43.30
C SER A 6 23.30 46.32 -42.08
N THR A 7 22.17 47.02 -42.18
CA THR A 7 21.58 47.63 -40.97
C THR A 7 20.24 47.04 -40.57
N THR A 8 19.62 46.22 -41.43
CA THR A 8 18.25 45.68 -41.17
C THR A 8 18.23 44.31 -40.47
N ARG A 9 19.38 43.65 -40.31
CA ARG A 9 19.44 42.30 -39.75
C ARG A 9 19.66 42.25 -38.23
N ARG A 10 19.96 43.38 -37.57
CA ARG A 10 20.24 43.44 -36.12
C ARG A 10 19.06 43.82 -35.24
N VAL A 11 17.95 44.28 -35.84
CA VAL A 11 16.76 44.71 -35.07
C VAL A 11 15.78 43.55 -34.78
N PHE A 12 15.81 42.46 -35.58
CA PHE A 12 14.92 41.31 -35.37
C PHE A 12 15.42 40.30 -34.33
N ALA A 13 16.68 40.37 -33.91
CA ALA A 13 17.22 39.45 -32.93
C ALA A 13 16.96 39.84 -31.46
N ALA A 14 16.59 41.09 -31.19
CA ALA A 14 16.36 41.62 -29.84
C ALA A 14 14.90 41.46 -29.34
N ALA A 15 13.95 41.19 -30.25
CA ALA A 15 12.53 41.06 -29.88
C ALA A 15 12.12 39.61 -29.49
N ALA A 16 12.94 38.60 -29.79
CA ALA A 16 12.60 37.19 -29.53
C ALA A 16 13.00 36.71 -28.12
N THR A 17 13.80 37.44 -27.37
CA THR A 17 14.28 37.03 -26.04
C THR A 17 13.44 37.57 -24.89
N LEU A 18 12.45 38.41 -25.10
CA LEU A 18 11.62 39.00 -24.05
C LEU A 18 10.31 38.25 -23.81
N LEU A 19 9.99 37.20 -24.58
CA LEU A 19 8.73 36.44 -24.47
C LEU A 19 8.84 35.15 -23.64
N LEU A 20 10.00 34.82 -23.10
CA LEU A 20 10.20 33.60 -22.31
C LEU A 20 10.17 33.81 -20.77
N ALA A 21 9.96 35.02 -20.29
CA ALA A 21 9.95 35.32 -18.86
C ALA A 21 8.53 35.49 -18.25
N ALA A 22 7.46 35.21 -19.00
CA ALA A 22 6.07 35.33 -18.53
C ALA A 22 5.45 33.97 -18.20
N GLY A 23 6.25 32.94 -17.91
CA GLY A 23 5.80 31.60 -17.55
C GLY A 23 5.91 31.34 -16.06
N CYS A 24 4.76 31.24 -15.37
CA CYS A 24 4.55 30.62 -14.07
C CYS A 24 5.09 31.35 -12.84
N SER A 25 4.48 32.48 -12.49
CA SER A 25 4.39 32.89 -11.09
C SER A 25 2.94 33.20 -10.73
N GLN A 26 2.09 32.18 -10.75
CA GLN A 26 0.87 32.22 -9.95
C GLN A 26 1.28 31.81 -8.54
N THR A 27 1.61 32.78 -7.71
CA THR A 27 1.59 32.58 -6.27
C THR A 27 0.14 32.32 -5.90
N VAL A 28 -0.17 31.08 -5.55
CA VAL A 28 -1.44 30.76 -4.90
C VAL A 28 -1.36 31.42 -3.52
N GLU A 29 -1.97 32.59 -3.36
CA GLU A 29 -2.21 33.19 -2.06
C GLU A 29 -3.28 32.36 -1.32
N GLY A 30 -2.85 31.20 -0.82
CA GLY A 30 -3.63 30.39 0.08
C GLY A 30 -3.08 30.62 1.48
N THR A 31 -3.83 31.26 2.36
CA THR A 31 -3.57 31.19 3.77
C THR A 31 -3.85 29.75 4.21
N ALA A 32 -2.80 28.98 4.51
CA ALA A 32 -2.94 27.67 5.12
C ALA A 32 -3.69 27.87 6.46
N LYS A 33 -4.98 27.59 6.47
CA LYS A 33 -5.69 27.42 7.72
C LYS A 33 -5.30 26.06 8.25
N PRO A 34 -4.72 25.95 9.47
CA PRO A 34 -4.60 24.67 10.11
C PRO A 34 -6.02 24.10 10.19
N GLN A 35 -6.22 22.96 9.56
CA GLN A 35 -7.46 22.19 9.73
C GLN A 35 -7.45 21.82 11.21
N SER A 36 -8.23 22.56 11.99
CA SER A 36 -8.45 22.19 13.37
C SER A 36 -9.13 20.82 13.35
N TYR A 37 -8.40 19.81 13.74
CA TYR A 37 -8.95 18.53 14.18
C TYR A 37 -9.74 18.81 15.45
N ALA A 38 -10.86 19.53 15.30
CA ALA A 38 -11.79 19.75 16.38
C ALA A 38 -12.62 18.47 16.55
N GLY A 39 -12.15 17.60 17.43
CA GLY A 39 -13.01 16.88 18.34
C GLY A 39 -14.03 15.86 17.85
N SER A 40 -14.08 15.44 16.57
CA SER A 40 -14.87 14.26 16.20
C SER A 40 -14.06 13.16 15.51
N GLY A 41 -12.76 13.35 15.35
CA GLY A 41 -11.87 12.39 14.71
C GLY A 41 -11.55 11.14 15.54
N ASN A 42 -11.72 11.18 16.86
CA ASN A 42 -11.35 10.03 17.70
C ASN A 42 -12.31 8.83 17.57
N GLN A 43 -13.57 9.04 17.18
CA GLN A 43 -14.51 7.92 17.02
C GLN A 43 -14.37 7.23 15.66
N GLU A 44 -14.04 7.97 14.60
CA GLU A 44 -13.74 7.37 13.28
C GLU A 44 -12.38 6.67 13.26
N PHE A 45 -11.37 7.25 13.92
CA PHE A 45 -10.06 6.61 14.06
C PHE A 45 -10.11 5.34 14.90
N THR A 46 -10.91 5.29 15.96
CA THR A 46 -11.12 4.07 16.75
C THR A 46 -11.85 2.99 15.97
N LYS A 47 -12.76 3.35 15.07
CA LYS A 47 -13.42 2.36 14.17
C LYS A 47 -12.47 1.83 13.10
N LEU A 48 -11.61 2.65 12.53
CA LEU A 48 -10.57 2.24 11.57
C LEU A 48 -9.51 1.34 12.22
N LEU A 49 -9.32 1.45 13.55
CA LEU A 49 -8.39 0.59 14.29
C LEU A 49 -9.04 -0.74 14.71
N THR A 50 -10.38 -0.84 14.70
CA THR A 50 -11.08 -2.08 15.10
C THR A 50 -10.80 -3.22 14.10
N GLU A 51 -10.63 -2.91 12.83
CA GLU A 51 -10.28 -3.90 11.81
C GLU A 51 -8.84 -4.39 11.99
N CYS A 52 -7.92 -3.56 12.52
CA CYS A 52 -6.57 -3.98 12.88
C CYS A 52 -6.57 -4.96 14.07
N ASP A 53 -7.64 -5.00 14.84
CA ASP A 53 -7.82 -5.92 15.98
C ASP A 53 -8.60 -7.19 15.60
N ALA A 54 -8.91 -7.37 14.31
CA ALA A 54 -9.61 -8.57 13.82
C ALA A 54 -8.84 -9.87 14.11
N VAL A 55 -7.52 -9.79 14.19
CA VAL A 55 -6.64 -10.87 14.66
C VAL A 55 -5.76 -10.30 15.76
N SER A 56 -5.64 -11.00 16.89
CA SER A 56 -4.84 -10.52 18.02
C SER A 56 -3.34 -10.56 17.71
N ASP A 57 -2.56 -9.73 18.40
CA ASP A 57 -1.10 -9.69 18.25
C ASP A 57 -0.46 -11.06 18.47
N ASP A 58 -0.91 -11.80 19.48
CA ASP A 58 -0.41 -13.15 19.76
C ASP A 58 -0.70 -14.12 18.61
N GLN A 59 -1.88 -14.04 18.01
CA GLN A 59 -2.25 -14.86 16.85
C GLN A 59 -1.45 -14.49 15.60
N ILE A 60 -1.14 -13.20 15.42
CA ILE A 60 -0.30 -12.73 14.31
C ILE A 60 1.13 -13.21 14.50
N ALA A 61 1.69 -13.08 15.70
CA ALA A 61 3.02 -13.56 16.03
C ALA A 61 3.14 -15.08 15.82
N ASP A 62 2.17 -15.85 16.33
CA ASP A 62 2.13 -17.31 16.17
C ASP A 62 2.00 -17.74 14.69
N ALA A 63 1.17 -17.05 13.90
CA ALA A 63 1.03 -17.34 12.47
C ALA A 63 2.31 -17.06 11.69
N ALA A 64 3.05 -16.02 12.06
CA ALA A 64 4.31 -15.61 11.43
C ALA A 64 5.55 -16.32 12.02
N GLY A 65 5.39 -17.10 13.10
CA GLY A 65 6.51 -17.76 13.78
C GLY A 65 7.45 -16.77 14.46
N ALA A 66 6.92 -15.76 15.12
CA ALA A 66 7.65 -14.68 15.79
C ALA A 66 7.36 -14.65 17.30
N ASP A 67 8.31 -14.06 18.05
CA ASP A 67 8.25 -14.01 19.51
C ASP A 67 7.90 -12.61 20.04
N GLU A 68 8.24 -11.57 19.27
CA GLU A 68 8.00 -10.17 19.61
C GLU A 68 7.26 -9.45 18.49
N ILE A 69 6.38 -8.51 18.86
CA ILE A 69 5.54 -7.77 17.92
C ILE A 69 5.47 -6.30 18.28
N ALA A 70 5.59 -5.44 17.28
CA ALA A 70 5.36 -4.01 17.39
C ALA A 70 4.36 -3.56 16.34
N ARG A 71 3.29 -2.89 16.78
CA ARG A 71 2.27 -2.35 15.89
C ARG A 71 2.72 -1.05 15.25
N GLY A 72 2.44 -0.91 13.95
CA GLY A 72 2.53 0.32 13.20
C GLY A 72 1.24 0.57 12.42
N PHE A 73 0.90 1.84 12.19
CA PHE A 73 -0.25 2.23 11.40
C PHE A 73 0.16 3.21 10.29
N PHE A 74 -0.23 2.90 9.05
CA PHE A 74 0.04 3.73 7.89
C PHE A 74 -1.25 3.96 7.10
N GLY A 75 -2.07 4.91 7.53
CA GLY A 75 -3.33 5.24 6.88
C GLY A 75 -4.36 4.10 7.00
N ALA A 76 -4.82 3.55 5.89
CA ALA A 76 -5.80 2.45 5.85
C ALA A 76 -5.16 1.05 5.96
N ILE A 77 -3.87 0.96 6.29
CA ILE A 77 -3.11 -0.29 6.35
C ILE A 77 -2.66 -0.51 7.80
N CYS A 78 -2.99 -1.66 8.35
CA CYS A 78 -2.45 -2.12 9.63
C CYS A 78 -1.14 -2.84 9.36
N ARG A 79 -0.12 -2.55 10.13
CA ARG A 79 1.21 -3.13 9.96
C ARG A 79 1.78 -3.55 11.30
N TRP A 80 2.47 -4.66 11.26
CA TRP A 80 3.25 -5.18 12.37
C TRP A 80 4.67 -5.46 11.91
N ASP A 81 5.63 -5.06 12.71
CA ASP A 81 7.03 -5.46 12.60
C ASP A 81 7.28 -6.47 13.73
N LEU A 82 7.65 -7.69 13.38
CA LEU A 82 7.82 -8.80 14.31
C LEU A 82 9.29 -9.23 14.32
N ILE A 83 9.71 -9.82 15.44
CA ILE A 83 11.05 -10.39 15.60
C ILE A 83 10.88 -11.82 16.11
N GLY A 84 11.57 -12.76 15.50
CA GLY A 84 11.59 -14.16 15.89
C GLY A 84 12.86 -14.85 15.40
N SER A 85 12.86 -16.17 15.44
CA SER A 85 13.99 -16.99 14.97
C SER A 85 14.33 -16.77 13.48
N ALA A 86 13.32 -16.38 12.68
CA ALA A 86 13.47 -16.00 11.28
C ALA A 86 13.96 -14.53 11.09
N GLY A 87 14.34 -13.85 12.17
CA GLY A 87 14.71 -12.44 12.15
C GLY A 87 13.50 -11.52 12.08
N ILE A 88 13.62 -10.43 11.29
CA ILE A 88 12.54 -9.45 11.15
C ILE A 88 11.50 -9.97 10.15
N VAL A 89 10.23 -9.98 10.57
CA VAL A 89 9.07 -10.29 9.73
C VAL A 89 8.16 -9.07 9.66
N LYS A 90 7.68 -8.74 8.46
CA LYS A 90 6.68 -7.69 8.27
C LYS A 90 5.36 -8.32 7.92
N VAL A 91 4.33 -7.94 8.65
CA VAL A 91 2.95 -8.36 8.38
C VAL A 91 2.11 -7.12 8.12
N THR A 92 1.28 -7.15 7.09
CA THR A 92 0.33 -6.08 6.80
C THR A 92 -1.06 -6.65 6.59
N PHE A 93 -2.07 -5.89 7.01
CA PHE A 93 -3.48 -6.18 6.78
C PHE A 93 -4.12 -5.00 6.05
N ASN A 94 -4.86 -5.32 5.00
CA ASN A 94 -5.60 -4.36 4.19
C ASN A 94 -7.09 -4.71 4.23
N TRP A 95 -7.93 -3.68 4.30
CA TRP A 95 -9.37 -3.81 4.15
C TRP A 95 -9.88 -2.81 3.11
N PHE A 96 -10.60 -3.31 2.12
CA PHE A 96 -11.20 -2.50 1.05
C PHE A 96 -12.70 -2.75 0.98
N GLU A 97 -13.51 -1.86 1.53
CA GLU A 97 -14.97 -2.00 1.62
C GLU A 97 -15.66 -2.15 0.27
N SER A 98 -15.12 -1.52 -0.76
CA SER A 98 -15.64 -1.60 -2.14
C SER A 98 -14.74 -2.41 -3.08
N GLY A 99 -13.71 -3.07 -2.54
CA GLY A 99 -12.78 -3.90 -3.30
C GLY A 99 -13.43 -5.17 -3.84
N THR A 100 -12.86 -5.72 -4.89
CA THR A 100 -13.22 -7.04 -5.43
C THR A 100 -11.97 -7.86 -5.69
N LEU A 101 -12.06 -9.19 -5.56
CA LEU A 101 -10.93 -10.07 -5.90
C LEU A 101 -10.48 -9.94 -7.37
N ALA A 102 -11.40 -9.59 -8.27
CA ALA A 102 -11.07 -9.36 -9.67
C ALA A 102 -10.22 -8.09 -9.86
N ALA A 103 -10.55 -7.01 -9.13
CA ALA A 103 -9.78 -5.77 -9.18
C ALA A 103 -8.42 -5.93 -8.52
N GLU A 104 -8.35 -6.65 -7.40
CA GLU A 104 -7.10 -6.96 -6.70
C GLU A 104 -6.18 -7.79 -7.59
N ARG A 105 -6.69 -8.88 -8.19
CA ARG A 105 -5.95 -9.68 -9.16
C ARG A 105 -5.38 -8.82 -10.29
N ALA A 106 -6.20 -7.98 -10.90
CA ALA A 106 -5.77 -7.13 -12.01
C ALA A 106 -4.67 -6.13 -11.59
N ALA A 107 -4.72 -5.64 -10.34
CA ALA A 107 -3.69 -4.77 -9.79
C ALA A 107 -2.37 -5.52 -9.58
N ASP A 108 -2.43 -6.71 -8.99
CA ASP A 108 -1.27 -7.57 -8.74
C ASP A 108 -0.60 -8.02 -10.06
N GLU A 109 -1.40 -8.45 -11.05
CA GLU A 109 -0.91 -8.85 -12.37
C GLU A 109 -0.25 -7.66 -13.10
N LYS A 110 -0.79 -6.45 -12.95
CA LYS A 110 -0.19 -5.23 -13.48
C LYS A 110 1.16 -4.92 -12.83
N MET A 111 1.33 -5.29 -11.56
CA MET A 111 2.60 -5.20 -10.83
C MET A 111 3.52 -6.40 -11.11
N THR A 112 3.19 -7.25 -12.07
CA THR A 112 3.94 -8.46 -12.45
C THR A 112 4.02 -9.53 -11.35
N TYR A 113 3.08 -9.52 -10.38
CA TYR A 113 3.01 -10.57 -9.38
C TYR A 113 2.47 -11.87 -9.98
N THR A 114 2.92 -12.99 -9.48
CA THR A 114 2.30 -14.29 -9.78
C THR A 114 1.06 -14.44 -8.93
N VAL A 115 -0.11 -14.50 -9.56
CA VAL A 115 -1.40 -14.63 -8.86
C VAL A 115 -2.03 -15.98 -9.16
N SER A 116 -2.45 -16.68 -8.11
CA SER A 116 -3.14 -17.96 -8.21
C SER A 116 -4.46 -17.95 -7.43
N ASP A 117 -5.41 -18.77 -7.86
CA ASP A 117 -6.66 -18.96 -7.13
C ASP A 117 -6.40 -19.88 -5.92
N THR A 118 -7.02 -19.52 -4.81
CA THR A 118 -7.03 -20.32 -3.60
C THR A 118 -8.38 -20.22 -2.88
N THR A 119 -8.51 -20.84 -1.74
CA THR A 119 -9.71 -20.75 -0.89
C THR A 119 -9.31 -20.57 0.56
N VAL A 120 -10.09 -19.77 1.28
CA VAL A 120 -10.00 -19.62 2.74
C VAL A 120 -11.36 -19.96 3.31
N GLN A 121 -11.47 -21.00 4.11
CA GLN A 121 -12.73 -21.55 4.66
C GLN A 121 -13.79 -21.81 3.56
N GLY A 122 -13.36 -22.29 2.40
CA GLY A 122 -14.26 -22.55 1.26
C GLY A 122 -14.71 -21.31 0.46
N ARG A 123 -14.29 -20.11 0.86
CA ARG A 123 -14.51 -18.88 0.11
C ARG A 123 -13.43 -18.68 -0.94
N LYS A 124 -13.81 -18.10 -2.07
CA LYS A 124 -12.84 -17.69 -3.09
C LYS A 124 -11.84 -16.70 -2.52
N ALA A 125 -10.58 -16.96 -2.78
CA ALA A 125 -9.45 -16.13 -2.41
C ALA A 125 -8.41 -16.14 -3.54
N ILE A 126 -7.47 -15.22 -3.51
CA ILE A 126 -6.30 -15.20 -4.36
C ILE A 126 -5.04 -15.16 -3.51
N GLN A 127 -4.01 -15.81 -4.00
CA GLN A 127 -2.66 -15.76 -3.46
C GLN A 127 -1.78 -15.03 -4.44
N ALA A 128 -0.97 -14.10 -3.96
CA ALA A 128 -0.08 -13.28 -4.77
C ALA A 128 1.36 -13.36 -4.26
N GLN A 129 2.32 -13.46 -5.17
CA GLN A 129 3.75 -13.44 -4.88
C GLN A 129 4.46 -12.44 -5.79
N ARG A 130 5.37 -11.68 -5.22
CA ARG A 130 6.22 -10.75 -5.98
C ARG A 130 7.23 -11.53 -6.83
N PRO A 131 7.62 -11.01 -8.00
CA PRO A 131 8.66 -11.63 -8.79
C PRO A 131 10.00 -11.60 -8.04
N ASN A 132 10.73 -12.72 -8.05
CA ASN A 132 12.03 -12.86 -7.39
C ASN A 132 12.04 -12.60 -5.86
N ASP A 133 10.89 -12.73 -5.22
CA ASP A 133 10.74 -12.57 -3.77
C ASP A 133 9.98 -13.77 -3.18
N PRO A 134 10.66 -14.93 -3.03
CA PRO A 134 10.05 -16.14 -2.47
C PRO A 134 9.76 -16.02 -0.98
N ASP A 135 10.34 -15.03 -0.31
CA ASP A 135 10.25 -14.81 1.12
C ASP A 135 9.01 -13.96 1.49
N SER A 136 8.16 -13.62 0.50
CA SER A 136 6.92 -12.89 0.73
C SER A 136 5.72 -13.48 -0.01
N CYS A 137 4.55 -13.34 0.59
CA CYS A 137 3.29 -13.77 -0.01
C CYS A 137 2.10 -12.99 0.56
N GLY A 138 1.12 -12.73 -0.30
CA GLY A 138 -0.16 -12.15 0.05
C GLY A 138 -1.31 -13.13 -0.18
N VAL A 139 -2.33 -13.07 0.65
CA VAL A 139 -3.61 -13.75 0.46
C VAL A 139 -4.75 -12.75 0.66
N SER A 140 -5.58 -12.59 -0.37
CA SER A 140 -6.76 -11.74 -0.33
C SER A 140 -8.03 -12.57 -0.46
N ALA A 141 -9.03 -12.30 0.37
CA ALA A 141 -10.31 -13.01 0.39
C ALA A 141 -11.48 -12.03 0.46
N GLY A 142 -12.68 -12.49 0.07
CA GLY A 142 -13.90 -11.71 0.22
C GLY A 142 -14.25 -11.53 1.70
N ALA A 143 -14.59 -10.30 2.10
CA ALA A 143 -15.11 -10.00 3.42
C ALA A 143 -16.57 -10.47 3.57
N ASP A 144 -17.06 -10.64 4.82
CA ASP A 144 -18.37 -11.21 5.08
C ASP A 144 -19.54 -10.36 4.58
N GLN A 145 -19.44 -9.04 4.70
CA GLN A 145 -20.53 -8.14 4.34
C GLN A 145 -20.34 -7.48 2.97
N ALA A 146 -19.17 -6.92 2.73
CA ALA A 146 -18.81 -6.31 1.45
C ALA A 146 -17.30 -6.11 1.36
N GLY A 147 -16.79 -6.08 0.13
CA GLY A 147 -15.38 -5.81 -0.11
C GLY A 147 -14.48 -7.03 0.03
N ILE A 148 -13.22 -6.75 0.20
CA ILE A 148 -12.16 -7.73 0.37
C ILE A 148 -11.24 -7.32 1.52
N PHE A 149 -10.57 -8.28 2.10
CA PHE A 149 -9.42 -8.06 2.98
C PHE A 149 -8.22 -8.86 2.47
N GLY A 150 -7.04 -8.43 2.85
CA GLY A 150 -5.80 -9.11 2.47
C GLY A 150 -4.77 -9.08 3.58
N TRP A 151 -4.04 -10.16 3.69
CA TRP A 151 -2.86 -10.29 4.54
C TRP A 151 -1.64 -10.47 3.67
N TRP A 152 -0.55 -9.78 4.01
CA TRP A 152 0.74 -9.92 3.38
C TRP A 152 1.80 -10.22 4.44
N VAL A 153 2.56 -11.29 4.26
CA VAL A 153 3.67 -11.69 5.14
C VAL A 153 4.95 -11.60 4.35
N GLN A 154 5.96 -10.96 4.92
CA GLN A 154 7.27 -10.79 4.31
C GLN A 154 8.36 -11.09 5.33
N TYR A 155 9.09 -12.17 5.10
CA TYR A 155 10.27 -12.53 5.87
C TYR A 155 11.53 -11.84 5.34
N ARG A 156 12.58 -11.87 6.13
CA ARG A 156 13.88 -11.40 5.71
C ARG A 156 14.51 -12.42 4.74
N PRO A 157 14.97 -11.99 3.56
CA PRO A 157 15.61 -12.88 2.59
C PRO A 157 16.82 -13.62 3.14
N GLY A 158 16.99 -14.89 2.75
CA GLY A 158 18.18 -15.68 3.05
C GLY A 158 18.24 -16.24 4.47
N VAL A 159 17.16 -16.19 5.24
CA VAL A 159 17.04 -16.82 6.56
C VAL A 159 15.99 -17.91 6.47
N ALA A 160 16.18 -19.01 7.20
CA ALA A 160 15.16 -20.07 7.29
C ALA A 160 13.91 -19.51 8.01
N HIS A 161 12.75 -19.66 7.39
CA HIS A 161 11.48 -19.15 7.90
C HIS A 161 10.31 -20.07 7.52
N PRO A 162 9.14 -19.94 8.17
CA PRO A 162 7.90 -20.59 7.73
C PRO A 162 7.52 -20.16 6.30
N ASP A 163 6.67 -20.94 5.64
CA ASP A 163 6.13 -20.58 4.33
C ASP A 163 5.27 -19.30 4.42
N PRO A 164 5.62 -18.21 3.71
CA PRO A 164 4.91 -16.95 3.80
C PRO A 164 3.46 -17.04 3.30
N CYS A 165 3.17 -17.91 2.33
CA CYS A 165 1.82 -18.11 1.84
C CYS A 165 0.94 -18.86 2.84
N GLN A 166 1.50 -19.84 3.53
CA GLN A 166 0.79 -20.54 4.61
C GLN A 166 0.52 -19.60 5.79
N ALA A 167 1.48 -18.77 6.16
CA ALA A 167 1.29 -17.77 7.20
C ALA A 167 0.19 -16.75 6.84
N ALA A 168 0.20 -16.21 5.62
CA ALA A 168 -0.83 -15.29 5.13
C ALA A 168 -2.22 -15.96 5.05
N ALA A 169 -2.29 -17.22 4.60
CA ALA A 169 -3.53 -17.98 4.57
C ALA A 169 -4.09 -18.26 5.98
N LYS A 170 -3.23 -18.57 6.96
CA LYS A 170 -3.62 -18.75 8.37
C LYS A 170 -4.20 -17.46 8.96
N LEU A 171 -3.59 -16.31 8.66
CA LEU A 171 -4.11 -15.00 9.10
C LEU A 171 -5.46 -14.69 8.47
N ALA A 172 -5.63 -14.99 7.18
CA ALA A 172 -6.91 -14.82 6.49
C ALA A 172 -7.99 -15.74 7.07
N ASP A 173 -7.65 -16.97 7.43
CA ASP A 173 -8.54 -17.92 8.10
C ASP A 173 -9.00 -17.41 9.48
N LEU A 174 -8.07 -16.89 10.28
CA LEU A 174 -8.36 -16.30 11.58
C LEU A 174 -9.31 -15.10 11.46
N THR A 175 -9.12 -14.24 10.46
CA THR A 175 -9.99 -13.07 10.21
C THR A 175 -11.44 -13.50 9.96
N LEU A 176 -11.67 -14.55 9.18
CA LEU A 176 -13.03 -15.07 8.89
C LEU A 176 -13.66 -15.76 10.10
N ASN A 177 -12.89 -16.30 11.03
CA ASN A 177 -13.41 -16.92 12.25
C ASN A 177 -13.96 -15.89 13.24
N LEU A 178 -13.47 -14.65 13.22
CA LEU A 178 -13.86 -13.60 14.14
C LEU A 178 -15.07 -12.79 13.64
N SER A 179 -15.43 -12.94 12.38
CA SER A 179 -16.59 -12.29 11.77
C SER A 179 -17.91 -13.08 11.91
N ARG A 180 -17.94 -14.14 12.74
CA ARG A 180 -19.12 -14.99 12.99
C ARG A 180 -19.82 -14.67 14.28
#